data_c0aaf20be15e4a0f6fff5244b5c60730
#
_entry.id   c0aaf20be15e4a0f6fff5244b5c60730
#
_cell.length_a   1.000
_cell.length_b   1.000
_cell.length_c   1.000
_cell.angle_alpha   90.00
_cell.angle_beta   90.00
_cell.angle_gamma   90.00
#
_symmetry.space_group_name_H-M   'P 1'
#
loop_
_entity.id
_entity.type
_entity.pdbx_description
1 polymer ?
#
loop_
_entity_poly.entity_id
_entity_poly.type
_entity_poly.pdbx_seq_one_letter_code
_entity_poly.pdbx_strand_id
1 'polypeptide(L)'
;GGGRYVKSGLPDMRIVVKGLALEVELKATTGTPSELQKRNIAQINNSGCFGFILYPEGFETFKKIVKGVKQCEFPTAGLISLIDAHTDTACDMWKG
;
A
#
# COMPACT_ATOMS: atom_id res chain seq x y z
N GLY A 1 24.26 -4.09 -12.71
CA GLY A 1 24.05 -4.20 -12.50
C GLY A 1 23.60 -4.34 -11.98
N GLY A 2 23.85 -4.19 -12.08
CA GLY A 2 23.62 -4.35 -11.71
C GLY A 2 23.06 -4.38 -11.00
N GLY A 3 23.10 -4.15 -10.79
CA GLY A 3 22.47 -4.00 -10.03
C GLY A 3 21.60 -4.47 -9.44
N ARG A 4 21.67 -5.01 -9.30
CA ARG A 4 21.05 -5.51 -8.81
C ARG A 4 20.93 -5.65 -7.54
N TYR A 5 20.78 -4.78 -6.88
CA TYR A 5 20.36 -4.80 -5.70
C TYR A 5 18.93 -4.87 -5.71
N VAL A 6 18.25 -5.96 -5.37
CA VAL A 6 16.87 -6.04 -5.05
C VAL A 6 16.79 -6.12 -3.55
N LYS A 7 16.29 -5.07 -2.93
CA LYS A 7 16.15 -5.05 -1.51
C LYS A 7 15.01 -5.97 -1.10
N SER A 8 15.25 -6.89 -0.19
CA SER A 8 14.22 -7.79 0.32
C SER A 8 13.07 -7.04 0.96
N GLY A 9 11.86 -7.53 0.80
CA GLY A 9 10.69 -6.94 1.42
C GLY A 9 10.08 -5.78 0.69
N LEU A 10 10.59 -5.44 -0.51
CA LEU A 10 9.97 -4.38 -1.30
C LEU A 10 8.59 -4.81 -1.78
N PRO A 11 7.65 -3.85 -1.93
CA PRO A 11 6.31 -4.16 -2.44
C PRO A 11 6.35 -4.75 -3.85
N ASP A 12 5.34 -5.56 -4.16
CA ASP A 12 5.24 -6.24 -5.45
C ASP A 12 4.96 -5.30 -6.60
N MET A 13 4.20 -4.25 -6.36
CA MET A 13 3.84 -3.34 -7.43
C MET A 13 3.74 -1.92 -6.95
N ARG A 14 3.99 -1.01 -7.88
CA ARG A 14 3.83 0.41 -7.67
C ARG A 14 2.92 0.95 -8.75
N ILE A 15 1.92 1.68 -8.34
CA ILE A 15 0.95 2.28 -9.26
C ILE A 15 0.95 3.78 -9.04
N VAL A 16 1.06 4.53 -10.13
CA VAL A 16 0.97 5.99 -10.05
C VAL A 16 -0.20 6.43 -10.91
N VAL A 17 -1.18 7.05 -10.29
CA VAL A 17 -2.39 7.51 -10.97
C VAL A 17 -2.65 8.94 -10.54
N LYS A 18 -2.66 9.88 -11.49
CA LYS A 18 -2.94 11.28 -11.21
C LYS A 18 -2.08 11.84 -10.08
N GLY A 19 -0.82 11.45 -10.06
CA GLY A 19 0.11 11.90 -9.03
C GLY A 19 0.05 11.17 -7.71
N LEU A 20 -0.90 10.26 -7.54
CA LEU A 20 -0.99 9.44 -6.32
C LEU A 20 -0.18 8.18 -6.52
N ALA A 21 0.78 7.93 -5.64
CA ALA A 21 1.62 6.74 -5.69
C ALA A 21 1.14 5.71 -4.68
N LEU A 22 0.84 4.51 -5.16
CA LEU A 22 0.39 3.40 -4.34
C LEU A 22 1.44 2.29 -4.44
N GLU A 23 1.92 1.81 -3.28
CA GLU A 23 2.87 0.71 -3.19
C GLU A 23 2.13 -0.48 -2.62
N VAL A 24 2.03 -1.55 -3.37
CA VAL A 24 1.13 -2.65 -3.03
C VAL A 24 1.90 -3.95 -2.86
N GLU A 25 1.71 -4.60 -1.72
CA GLU A 25 2.22 -5.94 -1.47
C GLU A 25 1.05 -6.91 -1.58
N LEU A 26 1.11 -7.83 -2.54
CA LEU A 26 0.04 -8.80 -2.76
C LEU A 26 0.21 -10.01 -1.87
N LYS A 27 -0.86 -10.45 -1.24
CA LYS A 27 -0.86 -11.66 -0.41
C LYS A 27 -2.10 -12.50 -0.70
N ALA A 28 -1.95 -13.83 -0.61
CA ALA A 28 -3.09 -14.73 -0.63
C ALA A 28 -3.84 -14.61 0.70
N THR A 29 -5.07 -15.09 0.72
CA THR A 29 -5.95 -14.99 1.89
C THR A 29 -5.27 -15.43 3.19
N THR A 30 -4.47 -16.48 3.14
CA THR A 30 -3.79 -17.00 4.31
C THR A 30 -2.35 -16.52 4.45
N GLY A 31 -1.91 -15.66 3.53
CA GLY A 31 -0.53 -15.18 3.56
C GLY A 31 -0.28 -14.22 4.69
N THR A 32 0.95 -14.20 5.20
CA THR A 32 1.36 -13.28 6.26
C THR A 32 2.57 -12.50 5.79
N PRO A 33 2.57 -11.18 5.88
CA PRO A 33 3.74 -10.41 5.48
C PRO A 33 4.87 -10.64 6.46
N SER A 34 6.10 -10.62 5.95
CA SER A 34 7.28 -10.70 6.81
C SER A 34 7.42 -9.40 7.60
N GLU A 35 8.21 -9.44 8.67
CA GLU A 35 8.49 -8.23 9.44
C GLU A 35 9.18 -7.18 8.57
N LEU A 36 10.04 -7.60 7.66
CA LEU A 36 10.71 -6.67 6.77
C LEU A 36 9.71 -6.02 5.80
N GLN A 37 8.76 -6.80 5.28
CA GLN A 37 7.71 -6.24 4.42
C GLN A 37 6.87 -5.21 5.16
N LYS A 38 6.47 -5.53 6.39
CA LYS A 38 5.69 -4.59 7.21
C LYS A 38 6.47 -3.31 7.48
N ARG A 39 7.76 -3.45 7.81
CA ARG A 39 8.60 -2.29 8.08
C ARG A 39 8.75 -1.41 6.84
N ASN A 40 8.97 -2.03 5.68
CA ASN A 40 9.13 -1.26 4.44
C ASN A 40 7.86 -0.53 4.08
N ILE A 41 6.70 -1.16 4.26
CA ILE A 41 5.42 -0.51 3.99
C ILE A 41 5.19 0.66 4.94
N ALA A 42 5.53 0.47 6.22
CA ALA A 42 5.42 1.57 7.18
C ALA A 42 6.31 2.75 6.80
N GLN A 43 7.52 2.48 6.32
CA GLN A 43 8.41 3.55 5.85
C GLN A 43 7.83 4.27 4.64
N ILE A 44 7.22 3.53 3.72
CA ILE A 44 6.58 4.12 2.56
C ILE A 44 5.46 5.07 3.00
N ASN A 45 4.63 4.64 3.95
CA ASN A 45 3.54 5.46 4.46
C ASN A 45 4.06 6.70 5.16
N ASN A 46 5.20 6.60 5.84
CA ASN A 46 5.80 7.74 6.52
C ASN A 46 6.50 8.70 5.56
N SER A 47 6.78 8.27 4.33
CA SER A 47 7.47 9.10 3.35
C SER A 47 6.54 9.92 2.47
N GLY A 48 5.23 9.78 2.65
CA GLY A 48 4.26 10.53 1.86
C GLY A 48 3.62 9.76 0.72
N CYS A 49 4.01 8.50 0.53
CA CYS A 49 3.33 7.61 -0.40
C CYS A 49 2.32 6.75 0.37
N PHE A 50 1.55 5.96 -0.33
CA PHE A 50 0.55 5.11 0.32
C PHE A 50 0.89 3.65 0.04
N GLY A 51 1.29 2.94 1.09
CA GLY A 51 1.63 1.52 0.99
C GLY A 51 0.66 0.67 1.78
N PHE A 52 0.32 -0.48 1.26
CA PHE A 52 -0.57 -1.40 1.96
C PHE A 52 -0.40 -2.82 1.45
N ILE A 53 -0.88 -3.75 2.26
CA ILE A 53 -0.91 -5.15 1.91
C ILE A 53 -2.29 -5.44 1.35
N LEU A 54 -2.34 -5.99 0.14
CA LEU A 54 -3.61 -6.23 -0.53
C LEU A 54 -3.91 -7.71 -0.54
N TYR A 55 -4.93 -8.08 0.21
CA TYR A 55 -5.49 -9.43 0.20
C TYR A 55 -6.67 -9.46 -0.76
N PRO A 56 -7.10 -10.65 -1.19
CA PRO A 56 -8.28 -10.74 -2.08
C PRO A 56 -9.50 -10.02 -1.54
N GLU A 57 -9.68 -10.02 -0.22
CA GLU A 57 -10.83 -9.37 0.41
C GLU A 57 -10.84 -7.85 0.22
N GLY A 58 -9.67 -7.26 -0.03
CA GLY A 58 -9.56 -5.81 -0.23
C GLY A 58 -9.61 -5.40 -1.69
N PHE A 59 -9.73 -6.35 -2.61
CA PHE A 59 -9.58 -6.06 -4.02
C PHE A 59 -10.66 -5.13 -4.57
N GLU A 60 -11.90 -5.27 -4.11
CA GLU A 60 -12.97 -4.38 -4.55
C GLU A 60 -12.73 -2.96 -4.09
N THR A 61 -12.25 -2.79 -2.85
CA THR A 61 -11.88 -1.46 -2.34
C THR A 61 -10.75 -0.88 -3.18
N PHE A 62 -9.75 -1.69 -3.50
CA PHE A 62 -8.63 -1.26 -4.32
C PHE A 62 -9.09 -0.76 -5.69
N LYS A 63 -9.98 -1.50 -6.35
CA LYS A 63 -10.50 -1.10 -7.65
C LYS A 63 -11.25 0.22 -7.56
N LYS A 64 -12.02 0.42 -6.50
CA LYS A 64 -12.75 1.67 -6.30
C LYS A 64 -11.81 2.84 -6.09
N ILE A 65 -10.70 2.63 -5.37
CA ILE A 65 -9.70 3.67 -5.18
C ILE A 65 -9.14 4.12 -6.53
N VAL A 66 -8.70 3.17 -7.34
CA VAL A 66 -8.10 3.49 -8.63
C VAL A 66 -9.10 4.21 -9.53
N LYS A 67 -10.33 3.72 -9.55
CA LYS A 67 -11.37 4.33 -10.36
C LYS A 67 -11.69 5.75 -9.91
N GLY A 68 -11.78 5.96 -8.61
CA GLY A 68 -12.06 7.29 -8.06
C GLY A 68 -10.95 8.29 -8.37
N VAL A 69 -9.69 7.86 -8.23
CA VAL A 69 -8.55 8.74 -8.51
C VAL A 69 -8.53 9.12 -9.99
N LYS A 70 -8.86 8.20 -10.87
CA LYS A 70 -8.95 8.52 -12.30
C LYS A 70 -10.00 9.60 -12.57
N GLN A 71 -10.99 9.72 -11.69
CA GLN A 71 -12.03 10.74 -11.77
C GLN A 71 -11.70 11.96 -10.91
N CYS A 72 -10.44 12.07 -10.48
CA CYS A 72 -9.93 13.18 -9.67
C CYS A 72 -10.58 13.28 -8.29
N GLU A 73 -10.97 12.14 -7.73
CA GLU A 73 -11.48 12.07 -6.36
C GLU A 73 -10.40 11.48 -5.46
N PHE A 74 -10.08 12.17 -4.38
CA PHE A 74 -9.08 11.64 -3.46
C PHE A 74 -9.72 10.54 -2.61
N PRO A 75 -9.16 9.32 -2.58
CA PRO A 75 -9.84 8.16 -1.99
C PRO A 75 -9.54 7.99 -0.50
N THR A 76 -9.81 9.00 0.32
CA THR A 76 -9.44 8.99 1.73
C THR A 76 -9.97 7.77 2.48
N ALA A 77 -11.28 7.53 2.39
CA ALA A 77 -11.89 6.44 3.16
C ALA A 77 -11.35 5.07 2.73
N GLY A 78 -11.17 4.87 1.41
CA GLY A 78 -10.65 3.61 0.91
C GLY A 78 -9.22 3.37 1.33
N LEU A 79 -8.37 4.40 1.27
CA LEU A 79 -6.99 4.29 1.69
C LEU A 79 -6.88 3.99 3.18
N ILE A 80 -7.66 4.69 4.01
CA ILE A 80 -7.67 4.44 5.45
C ILE A 80 -8.09 3.00 5.72
N SER A 81 -9.13 2.53 5.04
CA SER A 81 -9.61 1.16 5.21
C SER A 81 -8.53 0.14 4.92
N LEU A 82 -7.78 0.30 3.83
CA LEU A 82 -6.73 -0.66 3.45
C LEU A 82 -5.50 -0.55 4.35
N ILE A 83 -5.11 0.66 4.72
CA ILE A 83 -3.92 0.87 5.53
C ILE A 83 -4.16 0.44 6.97
N ASP A 84 -5.29 0.85 7.55
CA ASP A 84 -5.59 0.57 8.96
C ASP A 84 -5.93 -0.88 9.24
N ALA A 85 -6.25 -1.67 8.21
CA ALA A 85 -6.44 -3.10 8.38
C ALA A 85 -5.16 -3.77 8.90
N HIS A 86 -4.00 -3.10 8.73
CA HIS A 86 -2.70 -3.57 9.20
C HIS A 86 -2.04 -2.43 9.95
N THR A 87 -2.44 -2.25 11.21
CA THR A 87 -2.08 -1.05 11.98
C THR A 87 -0.58 -0.86 12.16
N ASP A 88 0.19 -1.94 12.15
CA ASP A 88 1.64 -1.82 12.30
C ASP A 88 2.34 -1.34 11.01
N THR A 89 1.61 -1.18 9.90
CA THR A 89 2.16 -0.60 8.69
C THR A 89 1.63 0.80 8.44
N ALA A 90 0.70 1.29 9.26
CA ALA A 90 0.13 2.61 9.07
C ALA A 90 1.11 3.70 9.47
N CYS A 91 1.02 4.82 8.79
CA CYS A 91 1.79 6.01 9.11
C CYS A 91 1.15 6.69 10.32
N ASP A 92 1.98 7.28 11.20
CA ASP A 92 1.49 7.98 12.38
C ASP A 92 0.57 9.14 12.02
N MET A 93 0.78 9.76 10.88
CA MET A 93 -0.06 10.86 10.42
C MET A 93 -1.50 10.43 10.16
N TRP A 94 -1.70 9.17 9.79
CA TRP A 94 -3.03 8.65 9.53
C TRP A 94 -3.81 8.42 10.83
N LYS A 95 -3.10 8.16 11.90
CA LYS A 95 -3.73 7.81 13.18
C LYS A 95 -4.06 9.04 14.02
N GLY A 96 -3.43 10.14 13.69
CA GLY A 96 -3.58 11.39 14.41
C GLY A 96 -4.90 11.98 14.31
#